data_fa846cb0e59116267ce1bee9d535ccdf
#
_entry.id   fa846cb0e59116267ce1bee9d535ccdf
#
_cell.length_a   1.000
_cell.length_b   1.000
_cell.length_c   1.000
_cell.angle_alpha   90.00
_cell.angle_beta   90.00
_cell.angle_gamma   90.00
#
_symmetry.space_group_name_H-M   'P 1'
#
loop_
_entity.id
_entity.type
_entity.pdbx_description
1 polymer ?
#
loop_
_entity_poly.entity_id
_entity_poly.type
_entity_poly.pdbx_seq_one_letter_code
_entity_poly.pdbx_strand_id
1 'polypeptide(L)'
;MKRGQEVPAEKIEKVFRIKSQSIAEQLKELLAKMPLEQVQISNEIISYAKKTMKLKLNQSIYVTLTDHISFAISRCKKGIHLENALLWEIKRFYPQEFELGRYAVELVKKRLDVEMPEDEAGFIALHFVNAEYGTDIR
;
A
#
# COMPACT_ATOMS: atom_id res chain seq x y z
N MET A 1 21.53 3.55 -16.18
CA MET A 1 21.70 4.19 -17.39
C MET A 1 22.49 5.44 -17.24
N LYS A 2 23.29 5.74 -18.15
CA LYS A 2 24.02 6.89 -18.04
C LYS A 2 23.25 8.05 -18.30
N ARG A 3 23.51 9.08 -17.61
CA ARG A 3 22.84 10.24 -17.82
C ARG A 3 23.32 10.80 -19.02
N GLY A 4 22.76 11.54 -19.67
CA GLY A 4 23.18 12.11 -20.87
C GLY A 4 23.20 11.20 -22.06
N GLN A 5 22.94 9.94 -21.87
CA GLN A 5 22.91 9.05 -22.94
C GLN A 5 21.56 9.04 -23.53
N GLU A 6 21.45 9.01 -24.80
CA GLU A 6 20.18 9.01 -25.42
C GLU A 6 19.51 7.69 -25.28
N VAL A 7 18.25 7.67 -24.96
CA VAL A 7 17.48 6.48 -24.82
C VAL A 7 16.69 6.26 -26.09
N PRO A 8 16.79 5.09 -26.71
CA PRO A 8 16.03 4.85 -27.96
C PRO A 8 14.56 5.03 -27.74
N ALA A 9 13.88 5.49 -28.74
CA ALA A 9 12.46 5.75 -28.67
C ALA A 9 11.69 4.51 -28.27
N GLU A 10 12.06 3.35 -28.79
CA GLU A 10 11.35 2.17 -28.45
C GLU A 10 11.52 1.80 -26.99
N LYS A 11 12.64 2.11 -26.39
CA LYS A 11 12.84 1.84 -25.00
C LYS A 11 12.02 2.77 -24.15
N ILE A 12 11.92 4.01 -24.53
CA ILE A 12 11.09 4.98 -23.86
C ILE A 12 9.64 4.54 -23.91
N GLU A 13 9.22 4.09 -25.04
CA GLU A 13 7.86 3.65 -25.21
C GLU A 13 7.57 2.44 -24.33
N LYS A 14 8.51 1.55 -24.21
CA LYS A 14 8.36 0.38 -23.41
C LYS A 14 8.24 0.74 -21.94
N VAL A 15 9.09 1.64 -21.46
CA VAL A 15 9.03 2.07 -20.09
C VAL A 15 7.70 2.76 -19.82
N PHE A 16 7.25 3.57 -20.75
CA PHE A 16 5.99 4.25 -20.60
C PHE A 16 4.84 3.27 -20.56
N ARG A 17 4.90 2.25 -21.38
CA ARG A 17 3.87 1.25 -21.40
C ARG A 17 3.85 0.47 -20.10
N ILE A 18 5.01 0.18 -19.52
CA ILE A 18 5.06 -0.49 -18.27
C ILE A 18 4.46 0.39 -17.18
N LYS A 19 4.74 1.69 -17.23
CA LYS A 19 4.18 2.58 -16.26
C LYS A 19 2.69 2.65 -16.35
N SER A 20 2.16 2.61 -17.54
CA SER A 20 0.72 2.66 -17.70
C SER A 20 0.15 1.27 -17.73
N GLN A 21 0.96 0.26 -17.45
CA GLN A 21 0.50 -1.09 -17.39
C GLN A 21 -0.60 -1.16 -16.38
N SER A 22 -1.57 -1.94 -16.63
CA SER A 22 -2.73 -1.99 -15.78
C SER A 22 -2.34 -2.44 -14.38
N ILE A 23 -3.10 -1.99 -13.43
CA ILE A 23 -2.93 -2.38 -12.06
C ILE A 23 -3.09 -3.89 -11.95
N ALA A 24 -3.93 -4.47 -12.78
CA ALA A 24 -4.14 -5.91 -12.76
C ALA A 24 -2.86 -6.68 -13.05
N GLU A 25 -2.07 -6.18 -13.99
CA GLU A 25 -0.83 -6.85 -14.30
C GLU A 25 0.21 -6.71 -13.21
N GLN A 26 0.25 -5.56 -12.58
CA GLN A 26 1.16 -5.35 -11.45
C GLN A 26 0.77 -6.25 -10.29
N LEU A 27 -0.52 -6.40 -10.05
CA LEU A 27 -0.98 -7.31 -9.01
C LEU A 27 -0.63 -8.74 -9.32
N LYS A 28 -0.70 -9.11 -10.60
CA LYS A 28 -0.33 -10.43 -10.98
C LYS A 28 1.11 -10.72 -10.63
N GLU A 29 1.99 -9.76 -10.82
CA GLU A 29 3.37 -9.92 -10.46
C GLU A 29 3.54 -10.07 -8.97
N LEU A 30 2.79 -9.31 -8.20
CA LEU A 30 2.85 -9.42 -6.75
C LEU A 30 2.34 -10.78 -6.29
N LEU A 31 1.28 -11.27 -6.91
CA LEU A 31 0.75 -12.57 -6.55
C LEU A 31 1.76 -13.68 -6.72
N ALA A 32 2.65 -13.55 -7.67
CA ALA A 32 3.66 -14.56 -7.89
C ALA A 32 4.71 -14.57 -6.79
N LYS A 33 4.76 -13.51 -5.99
CA LYS A 33 5.79 -13.38 -4.98
C LYS A 33 5.30 -13.49 -3.56
N MET A 34 4.04 -13.43 -3.32
CA MET A 34 3.56 -13.40 -1.95
C MET A 34 2.35 -14.29 -1.76
N PRO A 35 2.06 -14.69 -0.53
CA PRO A 35 0.91 -15.55 -0.26
C PRO A 35 -0.39 -14.88 -0.63
N LEU A 36 -1.28 -15.66 -1.20
CA LEU A 36 -2.57 -15.16 -1.61
C LEU A 36 -3.33 -14.51 -0.47
N GLU A 37 -3.22 -15.06 0.72
CA GLU A 37 -3.94 -14.53 1.85
C GLU A 37 -3.57 -13.08 2.16
N GLN A 38 -2.32 -12.71 1.96
CA GLN A 38 -1.91 -11.33 2.19
C GLN A 38 -2.51 -10.41 1.16
N VAL A 39 -2.61 -10.87 -0.08
CA VAL A 39 -3.26 -10.07 -1.12
C VAL A 39 -4.74 -9.92 -0.82
N GLN A 40 -5.37 -10.96 -0.32
CA GLN A 40 -6.77 -10.90 0.03
C GLN A 40 -7.04 -9.93 1.17
N ILE A 41 -6.15 -9.91 2.15
CA ILE A 41 -6.28 -8.99 3.27
C ILE A 41 -6.21 -7.54 2.75
N SER A 42 -5.24 -7.27 1.91
CA SER A 42 -5.09 -5.93 1.36
C SER A 42 -6.33 -5.52 0.58
N ASN A 43 -6.85 -6.41 -0.25
CA ASN A 43 -8.05 -6.12 -1.02
C ASN A 43 -9.26 -5.90 -0.13
N GLU A 44 -9.35 -6.61 0.98
CA GLU A 44 -10.44 -6.42 1.91
C GLU A 44 -10.40 -5.06 2.56
N ILE A 45 -9.20 -4.59 2.92
CA ILE A 45 -9.04 -3.28 3.51
C ILE A 45 -9.47 -2.20 2.52
N ILE A 46 -9.03 -2.33 1.28
CA ILE A 46 -9.37 -1.34 0.26
C ILE A 46 -10.87 -1.35 -0.01
N SER A 47 -11.46 -2.53 -0.05
CA SER A 47 -12.88 -2.65 -0.27
C SER A 47 -13.67 -1.98 0.85
N TYR A 48 -13.23 -2.18 2.09
CA TYR A 48 -13.85 -1.55 3.23
C TYR A 48 -13.79 -0.02 3.11
N ALA A 49 -12.63 0.48 2.71
CA ALA A 49 -12.46 1.91 2.55
C ALA A 49 -13.41 2.48 1.50
N LYS A 50 -13.52 1.79 0.39
CA LYS A 50 -14.35 2.28 -0.70
C LYS A 50 -15.84 2.14 -0.42
N LYS A 51 -16.24 1.03 0.15
CA LYS A 51 -17.65 0.77 0.36
C LYS A 51 -18.21 1.34 1.64
N THR A 52 -17.48 1.19 2.72
CA THR A 52 -17.99 1.63 4.01
C THR A 52 -17.70 3.09 4.26
N MET A 53 -16.49 3.53 3.95
CA MET A 53 -16.11 4.90 4.19
C MET A 53 -16.26 5.79 2.97
N LYS A 54 -16.59 5.17 1.82
CA LYS A 54 -16.84 5.91 0.58
C LYS A 54 -15.68 6.76 0.12
N LEU A 55 -14.48 6.29 0.33
CA LEU A 55 -13.31 7.02 -0.10
C LEU A 55 -13.05 6.82 -1.58
N LYS A 56 -12.55 7.86 -2.22
CA LYS A 56 -12.15 7.77 -3.60
C LYS A 56 -10.66 7.59 -3.62
N LEU A 57 -10.22 6.48 -4.16
CA LEU A 57 -8.83 6.09 -4.09
C LEU A 57 -8.24 5.88 -5.46
N ASN A 58 -6.99 6.30 -5.60
CA ASN A 58 -6.25 6.00 -6.81
C ASN A 58 -6.01 4.50 -6.88
N GLN A 59 -6.13 3.94 -8.07
CA GLN A 59 -6.02 2.50 -8.23
C GLN A 59 -4.65 1.94 -7.89
N SER A 60 -3.64 2.76 -7.88
CA SER A 60 -2.31 2.30 -7.53
C SER A 60 -2.25 1.74 -6.11
N ILE A 61 -3.25 2.06 -5.28
CA ILE A 61 -3.25 1.57 -3.92
C ILE A 61 -3.33 0.05 -3.86
N TYR A 62 -3.93 -0.57 -4.89
CA TYR A 62 -3.99 -2.03 -4.90
C TYR A 62 -2.58 -2.64 -4.92
N VAL A 63 -1.63 -1.96 -5.53
CA VAL A 63 -0.26 -2.43 -5.56
C VAL A 63 0.52 -1.94 -4.35
N THR A 64 0.45 -0.65 -4.08
CA THR A 64 1.29 -0.07 -3.03
C THR A 64 0.92 -0.56 -1.65
N LEU A 65 -0.37 -0.68 -1.37
CA LEU A 65 -0.77 -1.15 -0.06
C LEU A 65 -0.49 -2.64 0.10
N THR A 66 -0.73 -3.43 -0.94
CA THR A 66 -0.48 -4.87 -0.87
C THR A 66 0.99 -5.13 -0.61
N ASP A 67 1.85 -4.40 -1.29
CA ASP A 67 3.28 -4.54 -1.11
C ASP A 67 3.69 -4.14 0.31
N HIS A 68 3.14 -3.04 0.81
CA HIS A 68 3.46 -2.59 2.14
C HIS A 68 3.00 -3.58 3.21
N ILE A 69 1.80 -4.10 3.06
CA ILE A 69 1.25 -5.04 4.03
C ILE A 69 2.13 -6.29 4.10
N SER A 70 2.53 -6.81 2.95
CA SER A 70 3.38 -7.98 2.93
C SER A 70 4.72 -7.71 3.60
N PHE A 71 5.28 -6.55 3.33
CA PHE A 71 6.54 -6.15 3.90
C PHE A 71 6.43 -5.99 5.42
N ALA A 72 5.35 -5.35 5.86
CA ALA A 72 5.12 -5.12 7.28
C ALA A 72 4.92 -6.44 8.03
N ILE A 73 4.19 -7.36 7.45
CA ILE A 73 3.98 -8.65 8.06
C ILE A 73 5.33 -9.36 8.25
N SER A 74 6.16 -9.32 7.22
CA SER A 74 7.46 -9.96 7.29
C SER A 74 8.33 -9.35 8.39
N ARG A 75 8.33 -8.02 8.49
CA ARG A 75 9.10 -7.34 9.53
C ARG A 75 8.59 -7.66 10.92
N CYS A 76 7.28 -7.62 11.08
CA CYS A 76 6.71 -7.84 12.40
C CYS A 76 6.90 -9.26 12.87
N LYS A 77 6.90 -10.21 11.96
CA LYS A 77 7.17 -11.59 12.33
C LYS A 77 8.60 -11.75 12.83
N LYS A 78 9.50 -10.91 12.38
CA LYS A 78 10.88 -10.95 12.82
C LYS A 78 11.12 -10.07 14.03
N GLY A 79 10.08 -9.44 14.54
CA GLY A 79 10.23 -8.53 15.67
C GLY A 79 10.83 -7.18 15.33
N ILE A 80 10.86 -6.84 14.05
CA ILE A 80 11.42 -5.57 13.63
C ILE A 80 10.29 -4.57 13.49
N HIS A 81 10.25 -3.58 14.37
CA HIS A 81 9.19 -2.57 14.32
C HIS A 81 9.78 -1.22 13.98
N LEU A 82 9.12 -0.50 13.10
CA LEU A 82 9.56 0.82 12.71
C LEU A 82 8.71 1.87 13.42
N GLU A 83 9.35 2.91 13.89
CA GLU A 83 8.63 3.98 14.53
C GLU A 83 8.04 4.90 13.49
N ASN A 84 6.83 5.37 13.74
CA ASN A 84 6.20 6.32 12.84
C ASN A 84 6.29 7.70 13.47
N ALA A 85 7.20 8.50 12.97
CA ALA A 85 7.45 9.81 13.54
C ALA A 85 6.26 10.75 13.42
N LEU A 86 5.34 10.45 12.52
CA LEU A 86 4.18 11.31 12.29
C LEU A 86 2.91 10.74 12.88
N LEU A 87 3.02 9.77 13.77
CA LEU A 87 1.85 9.08 14.27
C LEU A 87 0.83 10.04 14.89
N TRP A 88 1.31 10.98 15.70
CA TRP A 88 0.41 11.94 16.33
C TRP A 88 -0.31 12.79 15.30
N GLU A 89 0.43 13.29 14.31
CA GLU A 89 -0.15 14.12 13.27
C GLU A 89 -1.16 13.37 12.43
N ILE A 90 -0.87 12.10 12.14
CA ILE A 90 -1.79 11.29 11.35
C ILE A 90 -3.09 11.11 12.12
N LYS A 91 -3.01 10.80 13.39
CA LYS A 91 -4.21 10.64 14.20
C LYS A 91 -5.01 11.92 14.26
N ARG A 92 -4.33 13.05 14.34
CA ARG A 92 -5.01 14.30 14.47
C ARG A 92 -5.61 14.81 13.18
N PHE A 93 -4.85 14.73 12.09
CA PHE A 93 -5.30 15.34 10.86
C PHE A 93 -5.99 14.37 9.91
N TYR A 94 -5.77 13.09 10.08
CA TYR A 94 -6.37 12.09 9.20
C TYR A 94 -7.00 10.96 10.03
N PRO A 95 -7.95 11.31 10.90
CA PRO A 95 -8.52 10.30 11.79
C PRO A 95 -9.25 9.20 11.07
N GLN A 96 -9.88 9.51 9.95
CA GLN A 96 -10.61 8.51 9.22
C GLN A 96 -9.65 7.48 8.59
N GLU A 97 -8.58 7.98 8.01
CA GLU A 97 -7.59 7.10 7.43
C GLU A 97 -6.86 6.30 8.51
N PHE A 98 -6.68 6.91 9.68
CA PHE A 98 -6.05 6.18 10.76
C PHE A 98 -6.94 5.03 11.24
N GLU A 99 -8.25 5.21 11.21
CA GLU A 99 -9.16 4.12 11.56
C GLU A 99 -9.04 2.97 10.56
N LEU A 100 -8.78 3.29 9.31
CA LEU A 100 -8.51 2.25 8.33
C LEU A 100 -7.25 1.49 8.68
N GLY A 101 -6.24 2.21 9.15
CA GLY A 101 -5.01 1.57 9.58
C GLY A 101 -5.26 0.63 10.73
N ARG A 102 -6.08 1.05 11.68
CA ARG A 102 -6.41 0.20 12.80
C ARG A 102 -7.21 -1.02 12.37
N TYR A 103 -8.13 -0.83 11.45
CA TYR A 103 -8.89 -1.93 10.90
C TYR A 103 -7.95 -2.95 10.26
N ALA A 104 -6.96 -2.45 9.53
CA ALA A 104 -6.00 -3.32 8.87
C ALA A 104 -5.18 -4.11 9.87
N VAL A 105 -4.72 -3.45 10.93
CA VAL A 105 -3.92 -4.11 11.95
C VAL A 105 -4.73 -5.21 12.63
N GLU A 106 -5.99 -4.94 12.90
CA GLU A 106 -6.88 -5.92 13.49
C GLU A 106 -7.12 -7.09 12.57
N LEU A 107 -7.31 -6.82 11.29
CA LEU A 107 -7.56 -7.86 10.32
C LEU A 107 -6.37 -8.79 10.18
N VAL A 108 -5.16 -8.23 10.16
CA VAL A 108 -3.96 -9.03 10.08
C VAL A 108 -3.82 -9.90 11.32
N LYS A 109 -4.12 -9.35 12.49
CA LYS A 109 -4.04 -10.11 13.72
C LYS A 109 -5.04 -11.27 13.69
N LYS A 110 -6.24 -10.99 13.23
CA LYS A 110 -7.28 -11.97 13.19
C LYS A 110 -7.00 -13.10 12.20
N ARG A 111 -6.53 -12.74 11.02
CA ARG A 111 -6.32 -13.72 9.97
C ARG A 111 -5.00 -14.45 10.06
N LEU A 112 -3.96 -13.78 10.48
CA LEU A 112 -2.62 -14.35 10.45
C LEU A 112 -1.95 -14.46 11.81
N ASP A 113 -2.59 -13.95 12.84
CA ASP A 113 -2.06 -13.95 14.20
C ASP A 113 -0.71 -13.24 14.25
N VAL A 114 -0.60 -12.14 13.53
CA VAL A 114 0.60 -11.31 13.55
C VAL A 114 0.25 -10.00 14.20
N GLU A 115 0.98 -9.65 15.25
CA GLU A 115 0.77 -8.40 15.96
C GLU A 115 1.52 -7.27 15.29
N MET A 116 0.82 -6.21 14.97
CA MET A 116 1.43 -5.04 14.41
C MET A 116 1.21 -3.87 15.35
N PRO A 117 2.24 -3.06 15.59
CA PRO A 117 2.09 -1.93 16.50
C PRO A 117 1.27 -0.81 15.85
N GLU A 118 0.87 0.13 16.68
CA GLU A 118 0.08 1.26 16.22
C GLU A 118 0.81 2.06 15.15
N ASP A 119 2.13 2.06 15.21
CA ASP A 119 2.91 2.74 14.18
C ASP A 119 2.57 2.22 12.79
N GLU A 120 2.30 0.92 12.67
CA GLU A 120 1.94 0.36 11.38
C GLU A 120 0.57 0.84 10.92
N ALA A 121 -0.35 1.03 11.86
CA ALA A 121 -1.64 1.59 11.49
C ALA A 121 -1.43 2.98 10.87
N GLY A 122 -0.48 3.73 11.41
CA GLY A 122 -0.16 5.03 10.85
C GLY A 122 0.45 4.95 9.46
N PHE A 123 1.34 3.99 9.23
CA PHE A 123 1.92 3.83 7.90
C PHE A 123 0.84 3.43 6.89
N ILE A 124 -0.05 2.55 7.28
CA ILE A 124 -1.14 2.15 6.40
C ILE A 124 -2.05 3.34 6.10
N ALA A 125 -2.32 4.14 7.14
CA ALA A 125 -3.13 5.34 6.96
C ALA A 125 -2.53 6.26 5.91
N LEU A 126 -1.21 6.39 5.90
CA LEU A 126 -0.55 7.26 4.93
C LEU A 126 -0.72 6.76 3.51
N HIS A 127 -0.78 5.46 3.32
CA HIS A 127 -1.03 4.94 1.99
C HIS A 127 -2.41 5.38 1.50
N PHE A 128 -3.40 5.42 2.39
CA PHE A 128 -4.72 5.87 2.01
C PHE A 128 -4.76 7.37 1.79
N VAL A 129 -4.05 8.14 2.61
CA VAL A 129 -3.97 9.57 2.39
C VAL A 129 -3.38 9.86 1.02
N ASN A 130 -2.31 9.15 0.68
CA ASN A 130 -1.69 9.35 -0.62
C ASN A 130 -2.63 8.96 -1.76
N ALA A 131 -3.40 7.92 -1.59
CA ALA A 131 -4.31 7.48 -2.63
C ALA A 131 -5.48 8.43 -2.81
N GLU A 132 -5.85 9.15 -1.75
CA GLU A 132 -6.92 10.11 -1.85
C GLU A 132 -6.47 11.46 -2.36
N TYR A 133 -5.36 11.95 -1.84
CA TYR A 133 -4.93 13.32 -2.08
C TYR A 133 -3.67 13.46 -2.89
N GLY A 134 -2.93 12.39 -3.06
CA GLY A 134 -1.72 12.45 -3.83
C GLY A 134 -2.02 12.58 -5.29
N THR A 135 -1.05 13.05 -6.04
CA THR A 135 -1.29 13.19 -7.44
C THR A 135 -0.70 12.01 -8.13
N ASP A 136 -1.19 11.72 -9.29
CA ASP A 136 -0.72 10.68 -10.04
C ASP A 136 0.43 11.02 -10.84
N ILE A 137 0.86 12.20 -10.76
CA ILE A 137 1.83 12.65 -11.58
C ILE A 137 3.11 12.20 -11.24
N ARG A 138 3.35 11.73 -10.26
CA ARG A 138 4.60 11.39 -9.93
C ARG A 138 5.07 10.23 -10.36
#